data_7da68ff4fda2dd7ae6964c63b54f97d7
#
_entry.id   7da68ff4fda2dd7ae6964c63b54f97d7
#
_cell.length_a   1.000
_cell.length_b   1.000
_cell.length_c   1.000
_cell.angle_alpha   90.00
_cell.angle_beta   90.00
_cell.angle_gamma   90.00
#
_symmetry.space_group_name_H-M   'P 1'
#
loop_
_entity.id
_entity.type
_entity.pdbx_description
1 polymer ?
#
loop_
_entity_poly.entity_id
_entity_poly.type
_entity_poly.pdbx_seq_one_letter_code
_entity_poly.pdbx_strand_id
1 'polypeptide(L)'
;MSAEKNITRKDVAEKAGVSVSVVSRVLNNSGYVDKEKKKKIIKIAEQLGYIPNPIAMALQTRRTYQIIFFCNDLTGAYYNQMYHGMAKTAKERGYHLLLQKDYDFESVKKILADGIIFPTENVAQDYAETVGKNYRLPTVT
;
A
#
# COMPACT_ATOMS: atom_id res chain seq x y z
N MET A 1 -16.65 11.56 -23.14
CA MET A 1 -15.59 11.61 -22.10
C MET A 1 -14.34 11.02 -22.69
N SER A 2 -13.35 11.85 -22.99
CA SER A 2 -12.04 11.36 -23.47
C SER A 2 -11.39 10.58 -22.34
N ALA A 3 -11.04 9.33 -22.57
CA ALA A 3 -10.19 8.59 -21.65
C ALA A 3 -8.85 9.34 -21.54
N GLU A 4 -8.59 9.97 -20.41
CA GLU A 4 -7.29 10.57 -20.15
C GLU A 4 -6.25 9.47 -20.30
N LYS A 5 -5.32 9.66 -21.22
CA LYS A 5 -4.25 8.71 -21.50
C LYS A 5 -3.39 8.58 -20.24
N ASN A 6 -3.55 7.48 -19.53
CA ASN A 6 -2.72 7.18 -18.36
C ASN A 6 -1.24 7.16 -18.76
N ILE A 7 -0.48 8.11 -18.26
CA ILE A 7 0.97 8.18 -18.48
C ILE A 7 1.64 6.96 -17.86
N THR A 8 2.48 6.31 -18.62
CA THR A 8 3.17 5.08 -18.24
C THR A 8 4.66 5.32 -17.99
N ARG A 9 5.33 4.34 -17.36
CA ARG A 9 6.81 4.37 -17.23
C ARG A 9 7.50 4.43 -18.58
N LYS A 10 6.88 3.90 -19.65
CA LYS A 10 7.40 3.96 -21.01
C LYS A 10 7.41 5.39 -21.55
N ASP A 11 6.35 6.15 -21.32
CA ASP A 11 6.26 7.55 -21.74
C ASP A 11 7.33 8.41 -21.02
N VAL A 12 7.55 8.15 -19.71
CA VAL A 12 8.63 8.80 -18.95
C VAL A 12 10.00 8.44 -19.49
N ALA A 13 10.24 7.17 -19.81
CA ALA A 13 11.50 6.67 -20.35
C ALA A 13 11.83 7.30 -21.70
N GLU A 14 10.86 7.36 -22.59
CA GLU A 14 10.97 7.97 -23.91
C GLU A 14 11.31 9.47 -23.79
N LYS A 15 10.57 10.21 -22.96
CA LYS A 15 10.80 11.63 -22.71
C LYS A 15 12.15 11.92 -22.04
N ALA A 16 12.62 11.03 -21.17
CA ALA A 16 13.90 11.16 -20.46
C ALA A 16 15.10 10.70 -21.30
N GLY A 17 14.89 9.97 -22.39
CA GLY A 17 15.95 9.37 -23.20
C GLY A 17 16.69 8.23 -22.49
N VAL A 18 15.97 7.42 -21.71
CA VAL A 18 16.54 6.30 -20.93
C VAL A 18 15.67 5.04 -21.10
N SER A 19 16.20 3.89 -20.67
CA SER A 19 15.40 2.67 -20.67
C SER A 19 14.33 2.67 -19.55
N VAL A 20 13.26 1.92 -19.77
CA VAL A 20 12.18 1.72 -18.76
C VAL A 20 12.74 1.15 -17.45
N SER A 21 13.78 0.30 -17.53
CA SER A 21 14.43 -0.27 -16.35
C SER A 21 15.14 0.80 -15.50
N VAL A 22 15.72 1.81 -16.11
CA VAL A 22 16.34 2.96 -15.40
C VAL A 22 15.26 3.79 -14.73
N VAL A 23 14.16 4.10 -15.43
CA VAL A 23 13.00 4.80 -14.84
C VAL A 23 12.46 4.01 -13.64
N SER A 24 12.30 2.71 -13.78
CA SER A 24 11.80 1.83 -12.71
C SER A 24 12.71 1.86 -11.48
N ARG A 25 14.04 1.81 -11.65
CA ARG A 25 15.01 1.93 -10.55
C ARG A 25 14.88 3.27 -9.83
N VAL A 26 14.77 4.35 -10.57
CA VAL A 26 14.62 5.71 -10.00
C VAL A 26 13.33 5.83 -9.19
N LEU A 27 12.20 5.42 -9.77
CA LEU A 27 10.89 5.56 -9.14
C LEU A 27 10.70 4.62 -7.94
N ASN A 28 11.32 3.44 -7.97
CA ASN A 28 11.29 2.48 -6.86
C ASN A 28 12.43 2.69 -5.85
N ASN A 29 13.28 3.71 -6.07
CA ASN A 29 14.49 3.97 -5.27
C ASN A 29 15.37 2.73 -5.09
N SER A 30 15.51 1.91 -6.14
CA SER A 30 16.23 0.63 -6.13
C SER A 30 17.47 0.70 -7.03
N GLY A 31 18.58 0.17 -6.53
CA GLY A 31 19.84 0.17 -7.26
C GLY A 31 20.47 1.55 -7.44
N TYR A 32 21.66 1.56 -8.05
CA TYR A 32 22.40 2.80 -8.29
C TYR A 32 21.93 3.46 -9.59
N VAL A 33 21.61 4.75 -9.49
CA VAL A 33 21.42 5.64 -10.64
C VAL A 33 22.08 6.98 -10.28
N ASP A 34 22.83 7.53 -11.23
CA ASP A 34 23.49 8.82 -11.07
C ASP A 34 22.51 9.92 -10.59
N LYS A 35 22.98 10.79 -9.68
CA LYS A 35 22.12 11.80 -9.01
C LYS A 35 21.45 12.77 -9.98
N GLU A 36 22.19 13.23 -10.99
CA GLU A 36 21.64 14.19 -11.96
C GLU A 36 20.62 13.50 -12.88
N LYS A 37 20.91 12.26 -13.29
CA LYS A 37 19.98 11.45 -14.07
C LYS A 37 18.71 11.14 -13.25
N LYS A 38 18.83 10.85 -11.96
CA LYS A 38 17.70 10.64 -11.05
C LYS A 38 16.81 11.88 -10.96
N LYS A 39 17.40 13.06 -10.72
CA LYS A 39 16.67 14.34 -10.67
C LYS A 39 15.93 14.63 -11.97
N LYS A 40 16.59 14.42 -13.11
CA LYS A 40 16.00 14.61 -14.44
C LYS A 40 14.77 13.73 -14.63
N ILE A 41 14.86 12.45 -14.30
CA ILE A 41 13.76 11.48 -14.47
C ILE A 41 12.58 11.84 -13.56
N ILE A 42 12.82 12.18 -12.30
CA ILE A 42 11.77 12.60 -11.36
C ILE A 42 11.04 13.83 -11.89
N LYS A 43 11.78 14.86 -12.31
CA LYS A 43 11.19 16.10 -12.87
C LYS A 43 10.35 15.82 -14.11
N ILE A 44 10.79 14.94 -15.00
CA ILE A 44 10.03 14.54 -16.19
C ILE A 44 8.75 13.79 -15.82
N ALA A 45 8.84 12.87 -14.85
CA ALA A 45 7.68 12.14 -14.35
C ALA A 45 6.62 13.09 -13.78
N GLU A 46 7.04 14.07 -12.97
CA GLU A 46 6.16 15.11 -12.43
C GLU A 46 5.54 15.98 -13.53
N GLN A 47 6.33 16.42 -14.50
CA GLN A 47 5.84 17.23 -15.63
C GLN A 47 4.83 16.51 -16.51
N LEU A 48 4.98 15.19 -16.66
CA LEU A 48 4.04 14.36 -17.41
C LEU A 48 2.80 13.98 -16.58
N GLY A 49 2.77 14.28 -15.28
CA GLY A 49 1.70 13.84 -14.38
C GLY A 49 1.73 12.32 -14.17
N TYR A 50 2.90 11.69 -14.22
CA TYR A 50 3.02 10.25 -14.00
C TYR A 50 2.68 9.90 -12.55
N ILE A 51 1.65 9.09 -12.37
CA ILE A 51 1.26 8.53 -11.08
C ILE A 51 1.61 7.03 -11.08
N PRO A 52 2.47 6.56 -10.15
CA PRO A 52 2.74 5.13 -10.03
C PRO A 52 1.44 4.35 -9.82
N ASN A 53 1.24 3.29 -10.60
CA ASN A 53 0.08 2.42 -10.41
C ASN A 53 0.32 1.53 -9.17
N PRO A 54 -0.44 1.68 -8.08
CA PRO A 54 -0.25 0.93 -6.85
C PRO A 54 -0.42 -0.58 -7.05
N ILE A 55 -1.35 -0.99 -7.93
CA ILE A 55 -1.61 -2.41 -8.23
C ILE A 55 -0.39 -3.03 -8.93
N ALA A 56 0.17 -2.34 -9.94
CA ALA A 56 1.37 -2.81 -10.63
C ALA A 56 2.58 -2.88 -9.69
N MET A 57 2.69 -1.94 -8.76
CA MET A 57 3.72 -1.97 -7.72
C MET A 57 3.53 -3.14 -6.77
N ALA A 58 2.32 -3.37 -6.28
CA ALA A 58 2.00 -4.48 -5.39
C ALA A 58 2.30 -5.84 -6.03
N LEU A 59 1.97 -6.02 -7.31
CA LEU A 59 2.30 -7.23 -8.06
C LEU A 59 3.82 -7.44 -8.19
N GLN A 60 4.57 -6.37 -8.44
CA GLN A 60 6.03 -6.44 -8.61
C GLN A 60 6.77 -6.69 -7.28
N THR A 61 6.35 -6.00 -6.21
CA THR A 61 7.01 -6.07 -4.90
C THR A 61 6.45 -7.18 -4.02
N ARG A 62 5.29 -7.75 -4.37
CA ARG A 62 4.47 -8.64 -3.54
C ARG A 62 4.10 -8.01 -2.20
N ARG A 63 4.00 -6.68 -2.17
CA ARG A 63 3.62 -5.88 -1.01
C ARG A 63 2.67 -4.78 -1.42
N THR A 64 1.63 -4.58 -0.62
CA THR A 64 0.64 -3.53 -0.80
C THR A 64 0.97 -2.29 0.03
N TYR A 65 1.79 -2.46 1.07
CA TYR A 65 2.06 -1.46 2.11
C TYR A 65 0.78 -1.00 2.82
N GLN A 66 -0.19 -1.89 2.93
CA GLN A 66 -1.46 -1.66 3.62
C GLN A 66 -1.64 -2.70 4.73
N ILE A 67 -2.09 -2.25 5.89
CA ILE A 67 -2.45 -3.09 7.04
C ILE A 67 -3.88 -2.74 7.42
N ILE A 68 -4.71 -3.75 7.63
CA ILE A 68 -6.09 -3.58 8.08
C ILE A 68 -6.11 -3.63 9.59
N PHE A 69 -6.77 -2.67 10.23
CA PHE A 69 -7.13 -2.73 11.64
C PHE A 69 -8.64 -2.84 11.77
N PHE A 70 -9.10 -3.93 12.35
CA PHE A 70 -10.52 -4.10 12.65
C PHE A 70 -10.85 -3.41 13.97
N CYS A 71 -11.80 -2.47 13.94
CA CYS A 71 -12.30 -1.82 15.14
C CYS A 71 -13.65 -1.18 14.86
N ASN A 72 -14.68 -1.53 15.63
CA ASN A 72 -16.02 -0.98 15.45
C ASN A 72 -16.16 0.41 16.03
N ASP A 73 -15.44 0.72 17.09
CA ASP A 73 -15.59 1.97 17.81
C ASP A 73 -14.23 2.56 18.22
N LEU A 74 -13.96 3.77 17.72
CA LEU A 74 -12.79 4.57 18.10
C LEU A 74 -13.11 5.67 19.10
N THR A 75 -14.35 5.75 19.61
CA THR A 75 -14.75 6.80 20.58
C THR A 75 -14.15 6.54 21.96
N GLY A 76 -13.90 5.28 22.29
CA GLY A 76 -13.21 4.90 23.53
C GLY A 76 -11.73 5.30 23.52
N ALA A 77 -11.24 5.88 24.62
CA ALA A 77 -9.87 6.35 24.76
C ALA A 77 -8.83 5.25 24.45
N TYR A 78 -9.10 4.01 24.84
CA TYR A 78 -8.20 2.87 24.63
C TYR A 78 -7.96 2.58 23.16
N TYR A 79 -9.01 2.36 22.39
CA TYR A 79 -8.90 2.06 20.95
C TYR A 79 -8.41 3.25 20.15
N ASN A 80 -8.75 4.46 20.55
CA ASN A 80 -8.27 5.67 19.93
C ASN A 80 -6.75 5.82 20.09
N GLN A 81 -6.21 5.63 21.31
CA GLN A 81 -4.77 5.67 21.55
C GLN A 81 -4.03 4.56 20.81
N MET A 82 -4.60 3.34 20.81
CA MET A 82 -4.05 2.21 20.06
C MET A 82 -3.95 2.54 18.56
N TYR A 83 -5.02 3.04 17.97
CA TYR A 83 -5.06 3.45 16.57
C TYR A 83 -3.98 4.49 16.25
N HIS A 84 -3.89 5.55 17.06
CA HIS A 84 -2.88 6.60 16.85
C HIS A 84 -1.44 6.08 16.95
N GLY A 85 -1.15 5.20 17.90
CA GLY A 85 0.16 4.55 18.03
C GLY A 85 0.52 3.70 16.81
N MET A 86 -0.44 2.87 16.37
CA MET A 86 -0.27 2.04 15.19
C MET A 86 -0.12 2.86 13.91
N ALA A 87 -0.95 3.89 13.73
CA ALA A 87 -0.92 4.75 12.54
C ALA A 87 0.41 5.51 12.42
N LYS A 88 0.94 6.00 13.56
CA LYS A 88 2.25 6.64 13.60
C LYS A 88 3.35 5.66 13.15
N THR A 89 3.41 4.48 13.77
CA THR A 89 4.42 3.46 13.46
C THR A 89 4.31 2.95 12.01
N ALA A 90 3.08 2.75 11.53
CA ALA A 90 2.83 2.36 10.14
C ALA A 90 3.40 3.42 9.18
N LYS A 91 3.08 4.70 9.40
CA LYS A 91 3.58 5.81 8.59
C LYS A 91 5.10 5.89 8.57
N GLU A 92 5.76 5.74 9.73
CA GLU A 92 7.24 5.74 9.84
C GLU A 92 7.88 4.61 9.03
N ARG A 93 7.17 3.50 8.84
CA ARG A 93 7.60 2.33 8.07
C ARG A 93 7.09 2.30 6.62
N GLY A 94 6.44 3.37 6.17
CA GLY A 94 5.88 3.48 4.81
C GLY A 94 4.61 2.65 4.58
N TYR A 95 3.90 2.28 5.65
CA TYR A 95 2.62 1.58 5.58
C TYR A 95 1.43 2.52 5.80
N HIS A 96 0.30 2.16 5.21
CA HIS A 96 -0.99 2.77 5.46
C HIS A 96 -1.84 1.85 6.35
N LEU A 97 -2.40 2.42 7.42
CA LEU A 97 -3.33 1.71 8.29
C LEU A 97 -4.76 1.97 7.82
N LEU A 98 -5.45 0.92 7.41
CA LEU A 98 -6.84 0.96 6.98
C LEU A 98 -7.75 0.53 8.13
N LEU A 99 -8.69 1.36 8.50
CA LEU A 99 -9.69 1.01 9.51
C LEU A 99 -10.85 0.28 8.82
N GLN A 100 -11.12 -0.95 9.26
CA GLN A 100 -12.28 -1.73 8.83
C GLN A 100 -13.27 -1.82 10.00
N LYS A 101 -14.49 -1.30 9.79
CA LYS A 101 -15.60 -1.37 10.74
C LYS A 101 -16.46 -2.60 10.50
N ASP A 102 -17.38 -2.83 11.43
CA ASP A 102 -18.48 -3.81 11.33
C ASP A 102 -18.06 -5.28 11.24
N TYR A 103 -16.78 -5.59 11.48
CA TYR A 103 -16.23 -6.95 11.43
C TYR A 103 -16.69 -7.75 10.19
N ASP A 104 -16.84 -7.06 9.05
CA ASP A 104 -17.09 -7.71 7.77
C ASP A 104 -15.80 -8.42 7.29
N PHE A 105 -15.56 -9.60 7.82
CA PHE A 105 -14.38 -10.39 7.51
C PHE A 105 -14.34 -10.88 6.06
N GLU A 106 -15.49 -11.10 5.44
CA GLU A 106 -15.55 -11.53 4.04
C GLU A 106 -15.04 -10.44 3.08
N SER A 107 -15.18 -9.16 3.45
CA SER A 107 -14.66 -8.06 2.65
C SER A 107 -13.14 -8.08 2.51
N VAL A 108 -12.42 -8.67 3.47
CA VAL A 108 -10.95 -8.78 3.45
C VAL A 108 -10.46 -9.53 2.21
N LYS A 109 -11.24 -10.51 1.72
CA LYS A 109 -10.91 -11.25 0.49
C LYS A 109 -10.85 -10.35 -0.76
N LYS A 110 -11.43 -9.16 -0.68
CA LYS A 110 -11.48 -8.17 -1.76
C LYS A 110 -10.51 -7.01 -1.56
N ILE A 111 -9.86 -6.94 -0.40
CA ILE A 111 -8.91 -5.87 -0.03
C ILE A 111 -7.49 -6.39 -0.18
N LEU A 112 -6.65 -5.62 -0.87
CA LEU A 112 -5.24 -5.93 -0.95
C LEU A 112 -4.54 -5.37 0.30
N ALA A 113 -4.07 -6.26 1.18
CA ALA A 113 -3.34 -5.91 2.39
C ALA A 113 -2.20 -6.88 2.66
N ASP A 114 -1.19 -6.45 3.41
CA ASP A 114 -0.04 -7.26 3.79
C ASP A 114 -0.25 -7.92 5.16
N GLY A 115 -1.22 -7.45 5.94
CA GLY A 115 -1.53 -8.00 7.25
C GLY A 115 -2.78 -7.40 7.88
N ILE A 116 -3.19 -8.01 8.99
CA ILE A 116 -4.39 -7.62 9.74
C ILE A 116 -4.02 -7.50 11.22
N ILE A 117 -4.55 -6.46 11.85
CA ILE A 117 -4.50 -6.27 13.31
C ILE A 117 -5.92 -6.37 13.86
N PHE A 118 -6.10 -7.20 14.86
CA PHE A 118 -7.36 -7.35 15.59
C PHE A 118 -7.26 -6.66 16.95
N PRO A 119 -8.35 -6.08 17.44
CA PRO A 119 -8.37 -5.38 18.74
C PRO A 119 -8.29 -6.35 19.91
N THR A 120 -8.73 -7.61 19.73
CA THR A 120 -8.77 -8.65 20.75
C THR A 120 -8.62 -10.03 20.12
N GLU A 121 -8.22 -11.00 20.94
CA GLU A 121 -8.10 -12.41 20.55
C GLU A 121 -9.44 -13.01 20.07
N ASN A 122 -10.55 -12.66 20.73
CA ASN A 122 -11.88 -13.14 20.34
C ASN A 122 -12.23 -12.74 18.90
N VAL A 123 -11.96 -11.48 18.53
CA VAL A 123 -12.21 -11.00 17.15
C VAL A 123 -11.31 -11.72 16.16
N ALA A 124 -10.08 -12.04 16.52
CA ALA A 124 -9.16 -12.81 15.66
C ALA A 124 -9.67 -14.26 15.49
N GLN A 125 -10.24 -14.85 16.52
CA GLN A 125 -10.84 -16.20 16.45
C GLN A 125 -12.07 -16.20 15.54
N ASP A 126 -12.99 -15.24 15.70
CA ASP A 126 -14.18 -15.11 14.86
C ASP A 126 -13.79 -14.93 13.38
N TYR A 127 -12.73 -14.16 13.10
CA TYR A 127 -12.17 -14.05 11.76
C TYR A 127 -11.68 -15.40 11.22
N ALA A 128 -10.91 -16.14 12.00
CA ALA A 128 -10.35 -17.41 11.57
C ALA A 128 -11.44 -18.47 11.28
N GLU A 129 -12.54 -18.44 12.03
CA GLU A 129 -13.70 -19.30 11.82
C GLU A 129 -14.49 -18.92 10.56
N THR A 130 -14.67 -17.61 10.32
CA THR A 130 -15.44 -17.09 9.18
C THR A 130 -14.69 -17.23 7.87
N VAL A 131 -13.43 -16.82 7.82
CA VAL A 131 -12.66 -16.72 6.57
C VAL A 131 -12.01 -18.03 6.17
N GLY A 132 -11.80 -18.92 7.16
CA GLY A 132 -11.26 -20.26 6.95
C GLY A 132 -9.74 -20.30 6.80
N LYS A 133 -9.21 -21.54 6.80
CA LYS A 133 -7.75 -21.81 6.85
C LYS A 133 -6.98 -21.44 5.57
N ASN A 134 -7.67 -21.24 4.46
CA ASN A 134 -7.05 -21.05 3.15
C ASN A 134 -6.73 -19.58 2.82
N TYR A 135 -7.26 -18.63 3.58
CA TYR A 135 -6.99 -17.21 3.40
C TYR A 135 -6.14 -16.69 4.58
N ARG A 136 -4.82 -16.73 4.40
CA ARG A 136 -3.89 -16.38 5.48
C ARG A 136 -3.13 -15.11 5.14
N LEU A 137 -3.64 -13.98 5.60
CA LEU A 137 -2.78 -12.83 5.83
C LEU A 137 -2.11 -12.97 7.22
N PRO A 138 -0.88 -12.46 7.41
CA PRO A 138 -0.30 -12.31 8.75
C PRO A 138 -1.25 -11.55 9.67
N THR A 139 -1.49 -12.08 10.86
CA THR A 139 -2.41 -11.48 11.84
C THR A 139 -1.71 -11.24 13.17
N VAL A 140 -2.11 -10.17 13.84
CA VAL A 140 -1.66 -9.78 15.19
C VAL A 140 -2.88 -9.37 16.02
N THR A 141 -2.87 -9.70 17.32
CA THR A 141 -3.85 -9.29 18.33
C THR A 141 -3.17 -8.45 19.39
#